data_5dd5ed366e7f87cece384bf4da3b2892
#
_entry.id   5dd5ed366e7f87cece384bf4da3b2892
#
_cell.length_a   1.000
_cell.length_b   1.000
_cell.length_c   1.000
_cell.angle_alpha   90.00
_cell.angle_beta   90.00
_cell.angle_gamma   90.00
#
_symmetry.space_group_name_H-M   'P 1'
#
loop_
_entity.id
_entity.type
_entity.pdbx_description
1 polymer ?
#
loop_
_entity_poly.entity_id
_entity_poly.type
_entity_poly.pdbx_seq_one_letter_code
_entity_poly.pdbx_strand_id
1 'polypeptide(L)'
;MYRNQTEGKIARLYGFDIYEYNGTPYYTSAGNKKAFATAAAGTDRHASVAFHLPSMMKANGSVKMYYSEAVKDPLYHRNLVNFRKWGICLPLKSDCTRGAIVSALTYLSMA
;
A
#
# COMPACT_ATOMS: atom_id res chain seq x y z
N MET A 1 14.24 -15.85 -18.15
CA MET A 1 13.06 -15.45 -17.38
C MET A 1 12.55 -14.14 -17.97
N TYR A 2 11.44 -14.14 -18.70
CA TYR A 2 10.93 -12.92 -19.31
C TYR A 2 10.19 -12.09 -18.27
N ARG A 3 10.72 -10.94 -17.96
CA ARG A 3 10.09 -9.94 -17.09
C ARG A 3 9.08 -9.17 -17.93
N ASN A 4 7.80 -9.30 -17.65
CA ASN A 4 6.79 -8.48 -18.29
C ASN A 4 6.80 -7.08 -17.64
N GLN A 5 7.59 -6.18 -18.23
CA GLN A 5 7.79 -4.83 -17.69
C GLN A 5 6.50 -3.97 -17.69
N THR A 6 5.56 -4.31 -18.55
CA THR A 6 4.31 -3.54 -18.71
C THR A 6 3.35 -3.72 -17.51
N GLU A 7 3.38 -4.87 -16.84
CA GLU A 7 2.47 -5.20 -15.76
C GLU A 7 3.15 -5.27 -14.37
N GLY A 8 4.48 -5.08 -14.30
CA GLY A 8 5.24 -5.21 -13.06
C GLY A 8 5.31 -6.64 -12.49
N LYS A 9 4.80 -7.61 -13.24
CA LYS A 9 4.80 -9.02 -12.86
C LYS A 9 6.16 -9.64 -13.11
N ILE A 10 6.77 -10.23 -12.07
CA ILE A 10 8.08 -10.86 -12.15
C ILE A 10 7.97 -12.33 -12.58
N ALA A 11 7.06 -13.06 -11.94
CA ALA A 11 6.91 -14.50 -12.14
C ALA A 11 5.51 -14.97 -11.79
N ARG A 12 5.20 -16.20 -12.22
CA ARG A 12 4.05 -16.96 -11.75
C ARG A 12 4.54 -18.29 -11.19
N LEU A 13 4.19 -18.57 -9.95
CA LEU A 13 4.62 -19.78 -9.25
C LEU A 13 3.47 -20.33 -8.41
N TYR A 14 3.18 -21.63 -8.56
CA TYR A 14 2.11 -22.32 -7.83
C TYR A 14 0.75 -21.62 -7.85
N GLY A 15 0.41 -20.96 -8.97
CA GLY A 15 -0.84 -20.21 -9.09
C GLY A 15 -0.81 -18.78 -8.54
N PHE A 16 0.29 -18.35 -7.95
CA PHE A 16 0.51 -16.97 -7.52
C PHE A 16 1.20 -16.16 -8.59
N ASP A 17 0.68 -14.97 -8.87
CA ASP A 17 1.35 -13.94 -9.64
C ASP A 17 2.21 -13.09 -8.70
N ILE A 18 3.51 -13.03 -8.94
CA ILE A 18 4.48 -12.37 -8.08
C ILE A 18 4.82 -11.00 -8.66
N TYR A 19 4.67 -9.98 -7.84
CA TYR A 19 4.98 -8.59 -8.16
C TYR A 19 6.04 -8.06 -7.19
N GLU A 20 6.94 -7.22 -7.71
CA GLU A 20 7.87 -6.45 -6.88
C GLU A 20 7.30 -5.06 -6.63
N TYR A 21 7.22 -4.66 -5.38
CA TYR A 21 6.70 -3.36 -5.00
C TYR A 21 7.41 -2.81 -3.76
N ASN A 22 8.02 -1.64 -3.90
CA ASN A 22 8.81 -1.02 -2.82
C ASN A 22 7.96 -0.31 -1.75
N GLY A 23 6.67 -0.11 -1.99
CA GLY A 23 5.75 0.53 -1.05
C GLY A 23 5.11 -0.42 -0.03
N THR A 24 5.69 -1.61 0.19
CA THR A 24 5.19 -2.53 1.21
C THR A 24 5.44 -1.98 2.61
N PRO A 25 4.55 -2.27 3.58
CA PRO A 25 4.67 -1.73 4.93
C PRO A 25 5.88 -2.31 5.67
N TYR A 26 6.43 -1.49 6.57
CA TYR A 26 7.43 -1.92 7.54
C TYR A 26 6.77 -2.33 8.85
N TYR A 27 7.35 -3.34 9.47
CA TYR A 27 6.98 -3.80 10.80
C TYR A 27 8.19 -3.73 11.74
N THR A 28 7.94 -3.33 12.97
CA THR A 28 8.94 -3.35 14.03
C THR A 28 9.25 -4.79 14.45
N SER A 29 10.36 -5.00 15.16
CA SER A 29 10.69 -6.30 15.76
C SER A 29 9.59 -6.85 16.69
N ALA A 30 8.77 -5.96 17.27
CA ALA A 30 7.62 -6.31 18.10
C ALA A 30 6.33 -6.63 17.28
N GLY A 31 6.39 -6.63 15.95
CA GLY A 31 5.25 -6.93 15.09
C GLY A 31 4.27 -5.78 14.84
N ASN A 32 4.58 -4.57 15.28
CA ASN A 32 3.72 -3.41 15.06
C ASN A 32 3.99 -2.78 13.68
N LYS A 33 2.94 -2.49 12.94
CA LYS A 33 3.03 -1.79 11.65
C LYS A 33 3.46 -0.34 11.86
N LYS A 34 4.47 0.10 11.10
CA LYS A 34 4.88 1.51 11.04
C LYS A 34 3.97 2.34 10.15
N ALA A 35 3.87 3.63 10.45
CA ALA A 35 3.17 4.58 9.61
C ALA A 35 3.85 4.71 8.24
N PHE A 36 3.07 4.99 7.22
CA PHE A 36 3.58 5.20 5.86
C PHE A 36 4.61 6.34 5.85
N ALA A 37 5.65 6.20 5.05
CA ALA A 37 6.76 7.14 4.92
C ALA A 37 7.61 7.37 6.19
N THR A 38 7.46 6.56 7.24
CA THR A 38 8.35 6.60 8.39
C THR A 38 9.66 5.90 8.05
N ALA A 39 10.80 6.52 8.39
CA ALA A 39 12.11 5.93 8.16
C ALA A 39 12.23 4.56 8.86
N ALA A 40 12.79 3.60 8.15
CA ALA A 40 13.06 2.27 8.70
C ALA A 40 14.27 2.33 9.64
N ALA A 41 14.14 1.75 10.83
CA ALA A 41 15.27 1.46 11.69
C ALA A 41 15.93 0.13 11.27
N GLY A 42 17.18 -0.10 11.67
CA GLY A 42 17.89 -1.32 11.27
C GLY A 42 17.27 -2.64 11.74
N THR A 43 16.34 -2.59 12.71
CA THR A 43 15.57 -3.73 13.21
C THR A 43 14.21 -3.91 12.54
N ASP A 44 13.80 -2.95 11.71
CA ASP A 44 12.51 -3.01 11.01
C ASP A 44 12.58 -3.93 9.81
N ARG A 45 11.44 -4.49 9.47
CA ARG A 45 11.33 -5.50 8.41
C ARG A 45 10.31 -5.13 7.39
N HIS A 46 10.67 -5.30 6.13
CA HIS A 46 9.75 -5.26 5.01
C HIS A 46 8.78 -6.44 5.08
N ALA A 47 7.51 -6.17 4.87
CA ALA A 47 6.51 -7.22 4.77
C ALA A 47 6.29 -7.62 3.31
N SER A 48 6.14 -8.92 3.07
CA SER A 48 5.54 -9.45 1.85
C SER A 48 4.05 -9.64 2.08
N VAL A 49 3.25 -9.31 1.08
CA VAL A 49 1.79 -9.42 1.15
C VAL A 49 1.30 -10.38 0.07
N ALA A 50 0.60 -11.42 0.47
CA ALA A 50 -0.11 -12.31 -0.43
C ALA A 50 -1.62 -12.14 -0.22
N PHE A 51 -2.39 -12.03 -1.30
CA PHE A 51 -3.84 -11.88 -1.21
C PHE A 51 -4.56 -12.60 -2.33
N HIS A 52 -5.76 -13.08 -2.03
CA HIS A 52 -6.66 -13.69 -2.98
C HIS A 52 -7.66 -12.64 -3.48
N LEU A 53 -7.53 -12.25 -4.73
CA LEU A 53 -8.29 -11.12 -5.30
C LEU A 53 -9.81 -11.26 -5.15
N PRO A 54 -10.44 -12.42 -5.41
CA PRO A 54 -11.88 -12.60 -5.22
C PRO A 54 -12.35 -12.45 -3.77
N SER A 55 -11.45 -12.56 -2.79
CA SER A 55 -11.75 -12.42 -1.36
C SER A 55 -11.49 -11.01 -0.83
N MET A 56 -11.10 -10.07 -1.71
CA MET A 56 -10.85 -8.69 -1.37
C MET A 56 -11.95 -7.78 -1.91
N MET A 57 -12.31 -6.78 -1.14
CA MET A 57 -13.28 -5.75 -1.50
C MET A 57 -12.57 -4.40 -1.57
N LYS A 58 -12.85 -3.66 -2.65
CA LYS A 58 -12.37 -2.28 -2.81
C LYS A 58 -13.55 -1.36 -3.08
N ALA A 59 -13.68 -0.32 -2.28
CA ALA A 59 -14.66 0.74 -2.50
C ALA A 59 -13.92 2.06 -2.72
N ASN A 60 -14.32 2.77 -3.77
CA ASN A 60 -13.82 4.11 -4.08
C ASN A 60 -14.98 5.10 -3.96
N GLY A 61 -14.81 6.13 -3.15
CA GLY A 61 -15.71 7.28 -3.12
C GLY A 61 -15.45 8.25 -4.27
N SER A 62 -16.34 9.21 -4.42
CA SER A 62 -16.20 10.27 -5.41
C SER A 62 -14.96 11.13 -5.12
N VAL A 63 -14.31 11.58 -6.18
CA VAL A 63 -13.24 12.58 -6.08
C VAL A 63 -13.90 13.95 -6.06
N LYS A 64 -13.58 14.77 -5.07
CA LYS A 64 -13.99 16.18 -5.00
C LYS A 64 -12.76 17.06 -5.17
N MET A 65 -12.89 18.06 -6.04
CA MET A 65 -11.90 19.10 -6.25
C MET A 65 -12.40 20.40 -5.63
N TYR A 66 -11.54 21.07 -4.90
CA TYR A 66 -11.77 22.38 -4.34
C TYR A 66 -10.76 23.34 -4.97
N TYR A 67 -11.28 24.47 -5.45
CA TYR A 67 -10.47 25.47 -6.13
C TYR A 67 -10.74 26.85 -5.51
N SER A 68 -9.69 27.61 -5.23
CA SER A 68 -9.74 29.00 -4.83
C SER A 68 -8.91 29.84 -5.79
N GLU A 69 -9.51 30.88 -6.33
CA GLU A 69 -8.85 31.82 -7.24
C GLU A 69 -7.99 32.82 -6.48
N ALA A 70 -6.89 33.24 -7.07
CA ALA A 70 -5.97 34.24 -6.51
C ALA A 70 -6.66 35.57 -6.20
N VAL A 71 -7.67 35.95 -6.97
CA VAL A 71 -8.47 37.18 -6.76
C VAL A 71 -9.24 37.16 -5.44
N LYS A 72 -9.57 35.96 -4.93
CA LYS A 72 -10.32 35.76 -3.68
C LYS A 72 -9.41 35.59 -2.46
N ASP A 73 -8.10 35.54 -2.66
CA ASP A 73 -7.11 35.43 -1.59
C ASP A 73 -6.38 36.78 -1.42
N PRO A 74 -6.85 37.64 -0.51
CA PRO A 74 -6.27 38.99 -0.33
C PRO A 74 -4.88 38.97 0.30
N LEU A 75 -4.48 37.83 0.90
CA LEU A 75 -3.24 37.75 1.67
C LEU A 75 -2.05 37.27 0.83
N TYR A 76 -2.27 36.29 -0.04
CA TYR A 76 -1.18 35.65 -0.75
C TYR A 76 -1.31 35.68 -2.28
N HIS A 77 -2.44 36.12 -2.83
CA HIS A 77 -2.72 36.24 -4.29
C HIS A 77 -2.35 34.96 -5.07
N ARG A 78 -2.70 33.79 -4.53
CA ARG A 78 -2.36 32.49 -5.13
C ARG A 78 -3.58 31.65 -5.44
N ASN A 79 -3.48 30.88 -6.51
CA ASN A 79 -4.46 29.84 -6.81
C ASN A 79 -4.19 28.63 -5.93
N LEU A 80 -5.22 28.14 -5.23
CA LEU A 80 -5.16 26.94 -4.41
C LEU A 80 -6.06 25.86 -5.00
N VAL A 81 -5.51 24.68 -5.23
CA VAL A 81 -6.24 23.51 -5.69
C VAL A 81 -6.05 22.39 -4.66
N ASN A 82 -7.15 21.82 -4.20
CA ASN A 82 -7.14 20.72 -3.26
C ASN A 82 -8.03 19.58 -3.78
N PHE A 83 -7.59 18.35 -3.63
CA PHE A 83 -8.32 17.15 -4.02
C PHE A 83 -8.62 16.31 -2.80
N ARG A 84 -9.84 15.79 -2.74
CA ARG A 84 -10.27 14.85 -1.70
C ARG A 84 -10.78 13.57 -2.37
N LYS A 85 -10.14 12.45 -2.05
CA LYS A 85 -10.56 11.13 -2.50
C LYS A 85 -10.68 10.20 -1.30
N TRP A 86 -11.79 9.46 -1.24
CA TRP A 86 -11.98 8.40 -0.27
C TRP A 86 -11.81 7.04 -0.94
N GLY A 87 -11.14 6.13 -0.27
CA GLY A 87 -11.00 4.76 -0.74
C GLY A 87 -10.74 3.82 0.43
N ILE A 88 -11.26 2.62 0.32
CA ILE A 88 -11.05 1.56 1.30
C ILE A 88 -10.80 0.24 0.57
N CYS A 89 -9.91 -0.57 1.09
CA CYS A 89 -9.66 -1.92 0.63
C CYS A 89 -9.62 -2.84 1.85
N LEU A 90 -10.51 -3.81 1.89
CA LEU A 90 -10.68 -4.73 3.03
C LEU A 90 -10.90 -6.15 2.53
N PRO A 91 -10.60 -7.18 3.34
CA PRO A 91 -11.08 -8.53 3.08
C PRO A 91 -12.59 -8.58 3.15
N LEU A 92 -13.22 -9.40 2.30
CA LEU A 92 -14.67 -9.54 2.23
C LEU A 92 -15.26 -10.15 3.51
N LYS A 93 -14.49 -11.00 4.19
CA LYS A 93 -14.85 -11.63 5.45
C LYS A 93 -13.81 -11.31 6.52
N SER A 94 -14.28 -11.02 7.72
CA SER A 94 -13.43 -10.68 8.88
C SER A 94 -13.05 -11.89 9.75
N ASP A 95 -13.35 -13.12 9.28
CA ASP A 95 -13.08 -14.36 10.01
C ASP A 95 -11.58 -14.77 10.01
N CYS A 96 -10.71 -13.97 9.42
CA CYS A 96 -9.27 -14.22 9.27
C CYS A 96 -8.91 -15.52 8.52
N THR A 97 -9.88 -16.21 7.91
CA THR A 97 -9.66 -17.48 7.21
C THR A 97 -9.35 -17.29 5.73
N ARG A 98 -9.71 -16.14 5.17
CA ARG A 98 -9.56 -15.83 3.75
C ARG A 98 -9.26 -14.35 3.56
N GLY A 99 -8.50 -14.03 2.53
CA GLY A 99 -8.29 -12.65 2.11
C GLY A 99 -6.83 -12.34 1.86
N ALA A 100 -6.08 -11.96 2.86
CA ALA A 100 -4.67 -11.58 2.71
C ALA A 100 -3.82 -12.12 3.86
N ILE A 101 -2.59 -12.44 3.53
CA ILE A 101 -1.55 -12.82 4.47
C ILE A 101 -0.44 -11.78 4.37
N VAL A 102 -0.04 -11.24 5.52
CA VAL A 102 1.12 -10.36 5.62
C VAL A 102 2.20 -11.09 6.39
N SER A 103 3.38 -11.24 5.78
CA SER A 103 4.53 -11.88 6.39
C SER A 103 5.72 -10.93 6.39
N ALA A 104 6.24 -10.63 7.57
CA ALA A 104 7.47 -9.90 7.77
C ALA A 104 8.52 -10.87 8.28
N LEU A 105 9.34 -11.43 7.38
CA LEU A 105 10.36 -12.42 7.72
C LEU A 105 11.51 -11.80 8.52
N THR A 106 11.85 -12.49 9.61
CA THR A 106 13.12 -12.31 10.29
C THR A 106 14.20 -13.03 9.49
N TYR A 107 15.22 -12.31 9.00
CA TYR A 107 16.47 -13.00 8.71
C TYR A 107 16.99 -13.58 10.03
N LEU A 108 16.88 -14.89 10.21
CA LEU A 108 17.79 -15.56 11.12
C LEU A 108 19.19 -15.33 10.52
N SER A 109 20.00 -14.49 11.16
CA SER A 109 21.43 -14.53 10.91
C SER A 109 21.88 -15.94 11.28
N MET A 110 22.22 -16.73 10.30
CA MET A 110 23.04 -17.90 10.55
C MET A 110 24.39 -17.36 11.05
N ALA A 111 24.55 -17.40 12.36
CA ALA A 111 25.85 -17.26 12.98
C ALA A 111 26.67 -18.47 12.64
#